data_9554e34891b9a6b293cac66d12bf26f9
#
_entry.id   9554e34891b9a6b293cac66d12bf26f9
#
_cell.length_a   1.000
_cell.length_b   1.000
_cell.length_c   1.000
_cell.angle_alpha   90.00
_cell.angle_beta   90.00
_cell.angle_gamma   90.00
#
_symmetry.space_group_name_H-M   'P 1'
#
loop_
_entity.id
_entity.type
_entity.pdbx_description
1 polymer ?
#
loop_
_entity_poly.entity_id
_entity_poly.type
_entity_poly.pdbx_seq_one_letter_code
_entity_poly.pdbx_strand_id
1 'polypeptide(L)' 'MPKNKDKELQDIYNKIFNQAVRHMKTYEAQMVAGTLMAIAIRLYKTTLDDEGFHSMLKTILDSEEDIRPYDNKETIH' A
#
# COMPACT_ATOMS: atom_id res chain seq x y z
N MET A 1 20.43 12.33 -14.91
CA MET A 1 20.28 10.87 -14.83
C MET A 1 18.82 10.51 -14.62
N PRO A 2 18.33 9.51 -15.35
CA PRO A 2 16.97 9.06 -15.09
C PRO A 2 16.89 8.46 -13.70
N LYS A 3 15.80 8.72 -13.02
CA LYS A 3 15.58 8.15 -11.71
C LYS A 3 15.31 6.65 -11.82
N ASN A 4 15.84 5.90 -10.89
CA ASN A 4 15.58 4.47 -10.81
C ASN A 4 14.23 4.28 -10.11
N LYS A 5 13.19 4.03 -10.91
CA LYS A 5 11.83 3.91 -10.38
C LYS A 5 11.64 2.71 -9.48
N ASP A 6 12.37 1.63 -9.72
CA ASP A 6 12.29 0.46 -8.85
C ASP A 6 12.84 0.78 -7.47
N LYS A 7 13.91 1.56 -7.42
CA LYS A 7 14.48 1.96 -6.15
C LYS A 7 13.56 2.93 -5.42
N GLU A 8 12.95 3.86 -6.15
CA GLU A 8 11.99 4.78 -5.56
C GLU A 8 10.79 4.04 -4.99
N LEU A 9 10.28 3.07 -5.72
CA LEU A 9 9.15 2.29 -5.28
C LEU A 9 9.47 1.51 -4.01
N GLN A 10 10.64 0.89 -3.98
CA GLN A 10 11.07 0.16 -2.79
C GLN A 10 11.25 1.08 -1.60
N ASP A 11 11.80 2.26 -1.84
CA ASP A 11 12.03 3.25 -0.80
C ASP A 11 10.72 3.73 -0.17
N ILE A 12 9.74 4.10 -1.02
CA ILE A 12 8.46 4.56 -0.49
C ILE A 12 7.68 3.42 0.17
N TYR A 13 7.78 2.21 -0.39
CA TYR A 13 7.16 1.06 0.24
C TYR A 13 7.69 0.85 1.66
N ASN A 14 9.02 0.88 1.80
CA ASN A 14 9.64 0.67 3.11
C ASN A 14 9.23 1.74 4.10
N LYS A 15 9.16 2.98 3.67
CA LYS A 15 8.78 4.08 4.54
C LYS A 15 7.35 3.94 5.04
N ILE A 16 6.43 3.66 4.14
CA ILE A 16 5.02 3.51 4.50
C ILE A 16 4.81 2.26 5.33
N PHE A 17 5.45 1.16 4.94
CA PHE A 17 5.32 -0.10 5.66
C PHE A 17 5.84 0.03 7.10
N ASN A 18 7.01 0.62 7.28
CA ASN A 18 7.58 0.81 8.61
C ASN A 18 6.68 1.68 9.48
N GLN A 19 6.08 2.69 8.89
CA GLN A 19 5.16 3.55 9.62
C GLN A 19 3.89 2.80 10.02
N ALA A 20 3.37 1.98 9.12
CA ALA A 20 2.21 1.15 9.42
C ALA A 20 2.49 0.18 10.57
N VAL A 21 3.64 -0.47 10.53
CA VAL A 21 4.06 -1.38 11.59
C VAL A 21 4.17 -0.65 12.93
N ARG A 22 4.70 0.55 12.91
CA ARG A 22 4.80 1.38 14.11
C ARG A 22 3.43 1.69 14.70
N HIS A 23 2.47 2.02 13.84
CA HIS A 23 1.11 2.29 14.29
C HIS A 23 0.43 1.05 14.88
N MET A 24 0.82 -0.13 14.43
CA MET A 24 0.23 -1.36 14.95
C MET A 24 0.64 -1.67 16.39
N LYS A 25 1.59 -0.92 16.93
CA LYS A 25 1.92 -1.02 18.35
C LYS A 25 0.86 -0.36 19.23
N THR A 26 0.13 0.60 18.67
CA THR A 26 -0.88 1.35 19.41
C THR A 26 -2.30 1.01 18.97
N TYR A 27 -2.49 0.76 17.68
CA TYR A 27 -3.80 0.52 17.08
C TYR A 27 -3.89 -0.89 16.54
N GLU A 28 -5.11 -1.41 16.44
CA GLU A 28 -5.32 -2.74 15.88
C GLU A 28 -4.87 -2.77 14.41
N ALA A 29 -4.30 -3.90 14.00
CA ALA A 29 -3.77 -4.05 12.65
C ALA A 29 -4.83 -3.80 11.59
N GLN A 30 -6.07 -4.27 11.81
CA GLN A 30 -7.13 -4.07 10.85
C GLN A 30 -7.55 -2.61 10.74
N MET A 31 -7.45 -1.87 11.83
CA MET A 31 -7.72 -0.43 11.81
C MET A 31 -6.67 0.30 10.98
N VAL A 32 -5.40 -0.07 11.16
CA VAL A 32 -4.31 0.51 10.38
C VAL A 32 -4.49 0.18 8.90
N ALA A 33 -4.77 -1.09 8.59
CA ALA A 33 -4.96 -1.52 7.20
C ALA A 33 -6.14 -0.82 6.53
N GLY A 34 -7.26 -0.73 7.24
CA GLY A 34 -8.45 -0.05 6.71
C GLY A 34 -8.21 1.42 6.44
N THR A 35 -7.47 2.07 7.34
CA THR A 35 -7.13 3.48 7.16
C THR A 35 -6.22 3.69 5.96
N LEU A 36 -5.21 2.82 5.80
CA LEU A 36 -4.33 2.89 4.63
C LEU A 36 -5.11 2.69 3.34
N MET A 37 -6.04 1.74 3.33
CA MET A 37 -6.87 1.47 2.16
C MET A 37 -7.73 2.70 1.82
N ALA A 38 -8.33 3.31 2.84
CA ALA A 38 -9.16 4.49 2.64
C ALA A 38 -8.34 5.64 2.04
N ILE A 39 -7.14 5.84 2.55
CA ILE A 39 -6.25 6.89 2.02
C ILE A 39 -5.87 6.58 0.58
N ALA A 40 -5.49 5.33 0.29
CA ALA A 40 -5.08 4.93 -1.04
C ALA A 40 -6.21 5.12 -2.05
N ILE A 41 -7.43 4.74 -1.69
CA ILE A 41 -8.58 4.89 -2.56
C ILE A 41 -8.85 6.38 -2.85
N ARG A 42 -8.73 7.22 -1.84
CA ARG A 42 -8.91 8.66 -2.04
C ARG A 42 -7.85 9.25 -2.97
N LEU A 43 -6.62 8.78 -2.86
CA LEU A 43 -5.56 9.23 -3.76
C LEU A 43 -5.85 8.83 -5.20
N TYR A 44 -6.28 7.60 -5.42
CA TYR A 44 -6.66 7.16 -6.76
C TYR A 44 -7.84 7.97 -7.29
N LYS A 45 -8.84 8.19 -6.46
CA LYS A 45 -10.01 8.96 -6.89
C LYS A 45 -9.65 10.38 -7.26
N THR A 46 -8.66 10.96 -6.59
CA THR A 46 -8.20 12.31 -6.84
C THR A 46 -7.37 12.41 -8.13
N THR A 47 -6.58 11.39 -8.43
CA THR A 47 -5.58 11.46 -9.50
C THR A 47 -6.00 10.77 -10.79
N LEU A 48 -7.00 9.91 -10.76
CA LEU A 48 -7.47 9.18 -11.93
C LEU A 48 -8.87 9.65 -12.32
N ASP A 49 -9.19 9.53 -13.62
CA ASP A 49 -10.56 9.74 -14.06
C ASP A 49 -11.42 8.53 -13.63
N ASP A 50 -12.73 8.63 -13.86
CA ASP A 50 -13.66 7.59 -13.40
C ASP A 50 -13.32 6.22 -13.99
N GLU A 51 -12.98 6.18 -15.27
CA GLU A 51 -12.63 4.92 -15.94
C GLU A 51 -11.34 4.36 -15.38
N GLY A 52 -10.32 5.19 -15.20
CA GLY A 52 -9.04 4.78 -14.63
C GLY A 52 -9.17 4.30 -13.20
N PHE A 53 -9.98 4.99 -12.41
CA PHE A 53 -10.24 4.59 -11.03
C PHE A 53 -10.90 3.21 -10.97
N HIS A 54 -11.94 3.00 -11.78
CA HIS A 54 -12.62 1.72 -11.83
C HIS A 54 -11.70 0.59 -12.28
N SER A 55 -10.90 0.87 -13.30
CA SER A 55 -9.94 -0.09 -13.81
C SER A 55 -8.89 -0.47 -12.77
N MET A 56 -8.43 0.50 -12.00
CA MET A 56 -7.45 0.25 -10.95
C MET A 56 -8.03 -0.64 -9.85
N LEU A 57 -9.26 -0.37 -9.41
CA LEU A 57 -9.90 -1.20 -8.40
C LEU A 57 -10.06 -2.63 -8.89
N LYS A 58 -10.44 -2.80 -10.15
CA LYS A 58 -10.58 -4.13 -10.73
C LYS A 58 -9.25 -4.86 -10.78
N THR A 59 -8.19 -4.16 -11.17
CA THR A 59 -6.84 -4.75 -11.21
C THR A 59 -6.42 -5.23 -9.83
N ILE A 60 -6.70 -4.44 -8.80
CA ILE A 60 -6.34 -4.81 -7.42
C ILE A 60 -7.10 -6.07 -7.01
N LEU A 61 -8.40 -6.13 -7.29
CA LEU A 61 -9.20 -7.31 -6.96
C LEU A 61 -8.75 -8.53 -7.73
N ASP A 62 -8.38 -8.37 -8.99
CA ASP A 62 -7.92 -9.48 -9.83
C ASP A 62 -6.57 -10.03 -9.38
N SER A 63 -5.80 -9.26 -8.61
CA SER A 63 -4.51 -9.72 -8.11
C SER A 63 -4.60 -10.36 -6.72
N GLU A 64 -5.79 -10.69 -6.25
CA GLU A 64 -5.99 -11.26 -4.93
C GLU A 64 -5.11 -12.48 -4.67
N GLU A 65 -4.99 -13.37 -5.65
CA GLU A 65 -4.22 -14.60 -5.50
C GLU A 65 -2.72 -14.37 -5.40
N ASP A 66 -2.25 -13.21 -5.86
CA ASP A 66 -0.83 -12.87 -5.84
C ASP A 66 -0.42 -12.18 -4.55
N ILE A 67 -1.39 -11.79 -3.73
CA ILE A 67 -1.11 -11.07 -2.49
C ILE A 67 -0.75 -12.08 -1.40
N ARG A 68 0.39 -11.85 -0.76
CA ARG A 68 0.87 -12.74 0.30
C ARG A 68 1.00 -11.97 1.60
N PRO A 69 0.70 -12.62 2.73
CA PRO A 69 0.97 -11.99 4.03
C PRO A 69 2.46 -11.74 4.19
N TYR A 70 2.81 -10.68 4.88
CA TYR A 70 4.22 -10.46 5.17
C TYR A 70 4.66 -11.37 6.32
N ASP A 71 5.96 -11.69 6.32
CA ASP A 71 6.57 -12.48 7.37
C ASP A 71 6.91 -11.55 8.54
N ASN A 72 6.65 -12.01 9.77
CA ASN A 72 7.01 -11.24 10.96
C ASN A 72 8.49 -10.86 10.99
N LYS A 73 9.33 -11.65 10.34
CA LYS A 73 10.76 -11.33 10.25
C LYS A 73 11.02 -10.06 9.48
N GLU A 74 10.13 -9.68 8.57
CA GLU A 74 10.28 -8.45 7.79
C GLU A 74 10.13 -7.21 8.66
N THR A 75 9.51 -7.34 9.81
CA THR A 75 9.26 -6.22 10.71
C THR A 75 10.28 -6.10 11.84
N ILE A 76 11.24 -7.01 11.88
CA ILE A 76 12.27 -7.03 12.92
C ILE A 76 13.54 -6.40 12.37
N HIS A 77 13.66 -5.13 12.52
CA HIS A 77 14.84 -4.42 12.05
C HIS A 77 15.24 -3.34 13.02
#